data_e59128036d696345cf4d57b02ee7d629
#
_entry.id   e59128036d696345cf4d57b02ee7d629
#
_cell.length_a   1.000
_cell.length_b   1.000
_cell.length_c   1.000
_cell.angle_alpha   90.00
_cell.angle_beta   90.00
_cell.angle_gamma   90.00
#
_symmetry.space_group_name_H-M   'P 1'
#
loop_
_entity.id
_entity.type
_entity.pdbx_description
1 polymer ?
#
loop_
_entity_poly.entity_id
_entity_poly.type
_entity_poly.pdbx_seq_one_letter_code
_entity_poly.pdbx_strand_id
1 'polypeptide(L)'
;LGDVYKRQDVRDSMLKIIEKQKKRVIVTSFASNVARMETIFYCAEKTGRNISLVGRSMHRIYKAAKQCGYLSDVIEPIDPRDAKKISSEKIIYLCTGSQGEPMGAMNRISNYIHPDVFVEAGDAVIFSSKIIPGNEKKLYKLHNQLVREGINVISEETDFVHVSGHPNRDDLKDMYEWIQPNSIIPVHGEQRHMLEHINFAKKLNVPHPIKVENGDIVRIFPGDSPEVFDKAPYGKIFLDGNS
;
A
#
# COMPACT_ATOMS: atom_id res chain seq x y z
N LEU A 1 -7.83 -14.54 -9.05
CA LEU A 1 -6.97 -14.61 -10.26
C LEU A 1 -6.58 -13.21 -10.77
N GLY A 2 -7.51 -12.25 -10.89
CA GLY A 2 -7.22 -10.90 -11.36
C GLY A 2 -6.14 -10.15 -10.58
N ASP A 3 -6.08 -10.32 -9.27
CA ASP A 3 -5.09 -9.66 -8.40
C ASP A 3 -3.66 -10.23 -8.63
N VAL A 4 -3.52 -11.49 -8.96
CA VAL A 4 -2.20 -12.11 -9.24
C VAL A 4 -1.61 -11.55 -10.53
N TYR A 5 -2.39 -11.45 -11.60
CA TYR A 5 -1.94 -10.86 -12.87
C TYR A 5 -1.57 -9.38 -12.69
N LYS A 6 -2.41 -8.60 -12.02
CA LYS A 6 -2.10 -7.18 -11.73
C LYS A 6 -0.80 -6.99 -10.93
N ARG A 7 -0.49 -7.92 -10.02
CA ARG A 7 0.79 -7.89 -9.27
C ARG A 7 1.98 -8.18 -10.16
N GLN A 8 1.83 -9.11 -11.10
CA GLN A 8 2.88 -9.45 -12.06
C GLN A 8 3.16 -8.28 -13.01
N ASP A 9 2.11 -7.65 -13.53
CA ASP A 9 2.24 -6.45 -14.36
C ASP A 9 2.98 -5.32 -13.64
N VAL A 10 2.71 -5.11 -12.34
CA VAL A 10 3.47 -4.14 -11.53
C VAL A 10 4.92 -4.56 -11.34
N ARG A 11 5.21 -5.86 -11.16
CA ARG A 11 6.58 -6.37 -11.06
C ARG A 11 7.38 -6.06 -12.31
N ASP A 12 6.80 -6.32 -13.48
CA ASP A 12 7.44 -6.09 -14.78
C ASP A 12 7.63 -4.59 -15.05
N SER A 13 6.66 -3.77 -14.67
CA SER A 13 6.76 -2.32 -14.77
C SER A 13 7.85 -1.77 -13.84
N MET A 14 7.86 -2.21 -12.57
CA MET A 14 8.87 -1.80 -11.58
C MET A 14 10.29 -2.17 -12.02
N LEU A 15 10.46 -3.37 -12.59
CA LEU A 15 11.75 -3.80 -13.13
C LEU A 15 12.24 -2.84 -14.22
N LYS A 16 11.40 -2.56 -15.22
CA LYS A 16 11.72 -1.63 -16.31
C LYS A 16 12.02 -0.22 -15.83
N ILE A 17 11.31 0.25 -14.79
CA ILE A 17 11.54 1.57 -14.19
C ILE A 17 12.90 1.59 -13.50
N ILE A 18 13.23 0.58 -12.69
CA ILE A 18 14.48 0.48 -11.93
C ILE A 18 15.68 0.30 -12.85
N GLU A 19 15.57 -0.48 -13.92
CA GLU A 19 16.64 -0.66 -14.93
C GLU A 19 17.08 0.66 -15.59
N LYS A 20 16.15 1.59 -15.79
CA LYS A 20 16.45 2.90 -16.38
C LYS A 20 17.20 3.85 -15.42
N GLN A 21 17.20 3.57 -14.12
CA GLN A 21 17.82 4.46 -13.14
C GLN A 21 19.33 4.26 -13.09
N LYS A 22 20.06 5.34 -13.26
CA LYS A 22 21.55 5.33 -13.30
C LYS A 22 22.19 5.50 -11.93
N LYS A 23 21.42 5.94 -10.94
CA LYS A 23 21.86 6.18 -9.57
C LYS A 23 21.03 5.36 -8.58
N ARG A 24 21.07 5.76 -7.33
CA ARG A 24 20.35 5.18 -6.20
C ARG A 24 18.85 5.15 -6.46
N VAL A 25 18.21 4.06 -6.08
CA VAL A 25 16.76 3.93 -6.11
C VAL A 25 16.27 3.77 -4.67
N ILE A 26 15.31 4.58 -4.29
CA ILE A 26 14.58 4.42 -3.03
C ILE A 26 13.14 4.10 -3.37
N VAL A 27 12.65 2.96 -2.88
CA VAL A 27 11.24 2.57 -3.02
C VAL A 27 10.56 2.72 -1.67
N THR A 28 9.48 3.49 -1.63
CA THR A 28 8.67 3.60 -0.42
C THR A 28 7.32 2.93 -0.60
N SER A 29 6.93 2.12 0.38
CA SER A 29 5.67 1.37 0.38
C SER A 29 5.19 1.08 1.80
N PHE A 30 3.97 0.55 1.93
CA PHE A 30 3.50 0.00 3.20
C PHE A 30 4.32 -1.22 3.58
N ALA A 31 4.85 -1.24 4.80
CA ALA A 31 5.64 -2.37 5.30
C ALA A 31 4.84 -3.69 5.31
N SER A 32 3.52 -3.63 5.52
CA SER A 32 2.62 -4.80 5.52
C SER A 32 2.42 -5.42 4.13
N ASN A 33 2.82 -4.76 3.06
CA ASN A 33 2.69 -5.30 1.71
C ASN A 33 3.88 -6.21 1.36
N VAL A 34 3.84 -7.46 1.86
CA VAL A 34 4.89 -8.47 1.64
C VAL A 34 5.08 -8.77 0.15
N ALA A 35 4.01 -8.82 -0.63
CA ALA A 35 4.09 -9.05 -2.07
C ALA A 35 4.83 -7.91 -2.81
N ARG A 36 4.70 -6.65 -2.35
CA ARG A 36 5.48 -5.54 -2.86
C ARG A 36 6.93 -5.64 -2.43
N MET A 37 7.18 -6.03 -1.19
CA MET A 37 8.53 -6.30 -0.69
C MET A 37 9.22 -7.35 -1.58
N GLU A 38 8.58 -8.49 -1.84
CA GLU A 38 9.07 -9.53 -2.74
C GLU A 38 9.37 -8.99 -4.15
N THR A 39 8.47 -8.17 -4.70
CA THR A 39 8.68 -7.51 -6.00
C THR A 39 9.97 -6.68 -6.03
N ILE A 40 10.27 -5.91 -4.97
CA ILE A 40 11.47 -5.08 -4.93
C ILE A 40 12.74 -5.92 -4.75
N PHE A 41 12.69 -6.99 -3.95
CA PHE A 41 13.78 -7.96 -3.87
C PHE A 41 14.08 -8.59 -5.24
N TYR A 42 13.04 -9.03 -5.94
CA TYR A 42 13.16 -9.54 -7.31
C TYR A 42 13.82 -8.51 -8.25
N CYS A 43 13.37 -7.26 -8.22
CA CYS A 43 13.97 -6.20 -9.03
C CYS A 43 15.44 -5.95 -8.67
N ALA A 44 15.80 -5.99 -7.39
CA ALA A 44 17.18 -5.84 -6.94
C ALA A 44 18.07 -6.94 -7.52
N GLU A 45 17.63 -8.19 -7.40
CA GLU A 45 18.33 -9.35 -7.94
C GLU A 45 18.53 -9.25 -9.48
N LYS A 46 17.43 -8.98 -10.22
CA LYS A 46 17.46 -8.88 -11.69
C LYS A 46 18.33 -7.74 -12.20
N THR A 47 18.43 -6.63 -11.46
CA THR A 47 19.25 -5.48 -11.84
C THR A 47 20.69 -5.54 -11.28
N GLY A 48 21.03 -6.61 -10.56
CA GLY A 48 22.34 -6.77 -9.91
C GLY A 48 22.62 -5.71 -8.86
N ARG A 49 21.57 -5.18 -8.22
CA ARG A 49 21.64 -4.20 -7.14
C ARG A 49 21.51 -4.87 -5.78
N ASN A 50 22.20 -4.36 -4.80
CA ASN A 50 21.96 -4.72 -3.42
C ASN A 50 20.66 -4.07 -2.92
N ILE A 51 20.05 -4.62 -1.87
CA ILE A 51 18.86 -4.06 -1.25
C ILE A 51 19.11 -3.82 0.24
N SER A 52 18.59 -2.71 0.76
CA SER A 52 18.63 -2.39 2.17
C SER A 52 17.24 -1.98 2.66
N LEU A 53 16.84 -2.50 3.81
CA LEU A 53 15.57 -2.18 4.44
C LEU A 53 15.73 -0.99 5.39
N VAL A 54 14.79 -0.04 5.34
CA VAL A 54 14.87 1.20 6.14
C VAL A 54 13.54 1.43 6.86
N GLY A 55 13.61 1.46 8.18
CA GLY A 55 12.45 1.62 9.06
C GLY A 55 12.13 0.38 9.88
N ARG A 56 11.81 0.58 11.17
CA ARG A 56 11.58 -0.52 12.14
C ARG A 56 10.49 -1.49 11.71
N SER A 57 9.38 -0.98 11.19
CA SER A 57 8.27 -1.82 10.72
C SER A 57 8.65 -2.64 9.49
N MET A 58 9.49 -2.11 8.60
CA MET A 58 9.99 -2.84 7.43
C MET A 58 10.79 -4.08 7.86
N HIS A 59 11.74 -3.92 8.77
CA HIS A 59 12.50 -5.04 9.33
C HIS A 59 11.63 -6.05 10.09
N ARG A 60 10.65 -5.56 10.88
CA ARG A 60 9.75 -6.45 11.63
C ARG A 60 8.92 -7.32 10.69
N ILE A 61 8.33 -6.73 9.67
CA ILE A 61 7.50 -7.47 8.70
C ILE A 61 8.36 -8.43 7.87
N TYR A 62 9.55 -8.00 7.44
CA TYR A 62 10.48 -8.90 6.73
C TYR A 62 10.80 -10.16 7.55
N LYS A 63 11.16 -10.00 8.83
CA LYS A 63 11.42 -11.13 9.74
C LYS A 63 10.20 -12.02 9.91
N ALA A 64 9.02 -11.45 10.14
CA ALA A 64 7.79 -12.20 10.27
C ALA A 64 7.44 -12.97 8.99
N ALA A 65 7.58 -12.34 7.83
CA ALA A 65 7.35 -12.96 6.53
C ALA A 65 8.28 -14.18 6.32
N LYS A 66 9.58 -14.05 6.63
CA LYS A 66 10.53 -15.18 6.57
C LYS A 66 10.14 -16.30 7.51
N GLN A 67 9.72 -16.01 8.74
CA GLN A 67 9.26 -17.01 9.70
C GLN A 67 8.01 -17.77 9.24
N CYS A 68 7.16 -17.10 8.44
CA CYS A 68 5.96 -17.72 7.85
C CYS A 68 6.23 -18.40 6.50
N GLY A 69 7.48 -18.53 6.07
CA GLY A 69 7.85 -19.18 4.81
C GLY A 69 7.76 -18.30 3.56
N TYR A 70 7.45 -17.00 3.73
CA TYR A 70 7.54 -16.03 2.64
C TYR A 70 8.96 -15.44 2.58
N LEU A 71 9.36 -14.93 1.41
CA LEU A 71 10.68 -14.31 1.20
C LEU A 71 11.87 -15.24 1.55
N SER A 72 11.70 -16.56 1.41
CA SER A 72 12.76 -17.56 1.70
C SER A 72 13.87 -17.50 0.66
N ASP A 73 13.51 -17.28 -0.61
CA ASP A 73 14.42 -17.37 -1.76
C ASP A 73 14.89 -16.00 -2.27
N VAL A 74 14.73 -14.95 -1.46
CA VAL A 74 15.21 -13.61 -1.83
C VAL A 74 16.64 -13.37 -1.32
N ILE A 75 17.36 -12.47 -2.00
CA ILE A 75 18.68 -12.02 -1.55
C ILE A 75 18.59 -11.40 -0.14
N GLU A 76 19.62 -11.58 0.68
CA GLU A 76 19.63 -11.00 2.02
C GLU A 76 19.82 -9.48 1.95
N PRO A 77 19.00 -8.71 2.70
CA PRO A 77 19.14 -7.26 2.75
C PRO A 77 20.39 -6.86 3.55
N ILE A 78 21.06 -5.82 3.08
CA ILE A 78 22.26 -5.26 3.71
C ILE A 78 21.85 -4.24 4.79
N ASP A 79 22.59 -4.17 5.88
CA ASP A 79 22.41 -3.13 6.91
C ASP A 79 22.59 -1.72 6.26
N PRO A 80 21.74 -0.74 6.57
CA PRO A 80 21.83 0.61 6.00
C PRO A 80 23.21 1.28 6.18
N ARG A 81 23.93 0.99 7.28
CA ARG A 81 25.29 1.48 7.54
C ARG A 81 26.32 0.96 6.55
N ASP A 82 26.15 -0.31 6.13
CA ASP A 82 27.02 -0.92 5.12
C ASP A 82 26.58 -0.55 3.71
N ALA A 83 25.27 -0.45 3.47
CA ALA A 83 24.71 0.02 2.21
C ALA A 83 25.20 1.43 1.83
N LYS A 84 25.48 2.29 2.81
CA LYS A 84 26.03 3.63 2.62
C LYS A 84 27.39 3.63 1.92
N LYS A 85 28.15 2.54 2.03
CA LYS A 85 29.49 2.37 1.41
C LYS A 85 29.42 1.87 -0.04
N ILE A 86 28.24 1.46 -0.49
CA ILE A 86 28.01 0.91 -1.83
C ILE A 86 27.77 2.07 -2.80
N SER A 87 28.29 1.95 -4.01
CA SER A 87 28.08 2.95 -5.05
C SER A 87 26.59 3.11 -5.39
N SER A 88 26.18 4.33 -5.69
CA SER A 88 24.77 4.72 -5.82
C SER A 88 24.01 3.89 -6.86
N GLU A 89 24.64 3.50 -7.95
CA GLU A 89 24.05 2.69 -9.00
C GLU A 89 23.84 1.22 -8.61
N LYS A 90 24.40 0.78 -7.48
CA LYS A 90 24.37 -0.61 -7.01
C LYS A 90 23.46 -0.84 -5.79
N ILE A 91 22.64 0.14 -5.39
CA ILE A 91 21.81 0.03 -4.19
C ILE A 91 20.36 0.41 -4.44
N ILE A 92 19.45 -0.37 -3.85
CA ILE A 92 18.05 -0.05 -3.68
C ILE A 92 17.75 0.01 -2.18
N TYR A 93 17.12 1.09 -1.74
CA TYR A 93 16.55 1.16 -0.38
C TYR A 93 15.05 0.93 -0.45
N LEU A 94 14.53 0.02 0.37
CA LEU A 94 13.10 -0.17 0.57
C LEU A 94 12.72 0.39 1.94
N CYS A 95 11.89 1.42 1.96
CA CYS A 95 11.61 2.18 3.17
C CYS A 95 10.13 2.43 3.43
N THR A 96 9.82 2.82 4.67
CA THR A 96 8.51 3.32 5.10
C THR A 96 8.35 4.80 4.81
N GLY A 97 7.13 5.33 4.89
CA GLY A 97 6.86 6.76 4.71
C GLY A 97 6.17 7.09 3.40
N SER A 98 5.47 6.11 2.80
CA SER A 98 4.77 6.26 1.52
C SER A 98 3.56 7.19 1.54
N GLN A 99 3.12 7.63 2.72
CA GLN A 99 2.00 8.56 2.92
C GLN A 99 2.45 9.91 3.47
N GLY A 100 3.75 10.19 3.46
CA GLY A 100 4.30 11.43 4.03
C GLY A 100 4.21 11.47 5.57
N GLU A 101 4.23 10.31 6.22
CA GLU A 101 4.18 10.21 7.69
C GLU A 101 5.41 10.89 8.31
N PRO A 102 5.24 11.80 9.31
CA PRO A 102 6.34 12.56 9.89
C PRO A 102 7.49 11.68 10.45
N MET A 103 7.13 10.52 11.02
CA MET A 103 8.08 9.56 11.57
C MET A 103 8.51 8.48 10.56
N GLY A 104 7.99 8.53 9.33
CA GLY A 104 8.36 7.63 8.25
C GLY A 104 9.81 7.80 7.82
N ALA A 105 10.45 6.71 7.40
CA ALA A 105 11.85 6.76 6.97
C ALA A 105 12.04 7.73 5.78
N MET A 106 11.12 7.72 4.80
CA MET A 106 11.21 8.61 3.63
C MET A 106 11.20 10.09 4.03
N ASN A 107 10.35 10.50 4.98
CA ASN A 107 10.33 11.88 5.46
C ASN A 107 11.64 12.27 6.16
N ARG A 108 12.26 11.35 6.91
CA ARG A 108 13.57 11.58 7.54
C ARG A 108 14.70 11.67 6.52
N ILE A 109 14.65 10.85 5.48
CA ILE A 109 15.64 10.85 4.38
C ILE A 109 15.56 12.17 3.61
N SER A 110 14.36 12.60 3.22
CA SER A 110 14.16 13.85 2.48
C SER A 110 14.54 15.11 3.25
N ASN A 111 14.52 15.06 4.58
CA ASN A 111 14.93 16.16 5.44
C ASN A 111 16.41 16.04 5.91
N TYR A 112 17.17 15.09 5.37
CA TYR A 112 18.59 14.84 5.73
C TYR A 112 18.82 14.56 7.22
N ILE A 113 17.82 14.03 7.93
CA ILE A 113 17.91 13.67 9.36
C ILE A 113 17.97 12.15 9.60
N HIS A 114 18.01 11.36 8.51
CA HIS A 114 18.24 9.91 8.64
C HIS A 114 19.75 9.66 8.80
N PRO A 115 20.21 8.84 9.76
CA PRO A 115 21.65 8.71 10.07
C PRO A 115 22.47 8.04 8.97
N ASP A 116 21.85 7.13 8.22
CA ASP A 116 22.58 6.24 7.32
C ASP A 116 22.13 6.33 5.86
N VAL A 117 21.00 6.94 5.57
CA VAL A 117 20.44 7.03 4.22
C VAL A 117 20.18 8.48 3.85
N PHE A 118 20.61 8.88 2.67
CA PHE A 118 20.43 10.21 2.12
C PHE A 118 20.07 10.11 0.63
N VAL A 119 19.63 11.21 0.07
CA VAL A 119 19.30 11.38 -1.36
C VAL A 119 20.19 12.45 -1.97
N GLU A 120 20.50 12.31 -3.26
CA GLU A 120 21.29 13.26 -4.04
C GLU A 120 20.66 13.48 -5.41
N ALA A 121 20.95 14.60 -6.03
CA ALA A 121 20.47 14.92 -7.37
C ALA A 121 20.76 13.78 -8.37
N GLY A 122 19.72 13.36 -9.09
CA GLY A 122 19.73 12.24 -10.03
C GLY A 122 19.42 10.88 -9.42
N ASP A 123 19.22 10.76 -8.10
CA ASP A 123 18.60 9.58 -7.49
C ASP A 123 17.12 9.48 -7.88
N ALA A 124 16.52 8.30 -7.75
CA ALA A 124 15.11 8.08 -7.97
C ALA A 124 14.38 7.66 -6.68
N VAL A 125 13.23 8.25 -6.44
CA VAL A 125 12.32 7.85 -5.36
C VAL A 125 11.00 7.39 -5.95
N ILE A 126 10.65 6.12 -5.72
CA ILE A 126 9.44 5.48 -6.23
C ILE A 126 8.43 5.33 -5.09
N PHE A 127 7.29 6.00 -5.20
CA PHE A 127 6.18 5.88 -4.28
C PHE A 127 5.25 4.75 -4.76
N SER A 128 5.49 3.54 -4.26
CA SER A 128 4.76 2.33 -4.64
C SER A 128 3.56 2.08 -3.73
N SER A 129 2.69 3.06 -3.62
CA SER A 129 1.42 3.02 -2.88
C SER A 129 0.43 4.02 -3.44
N LYS A 130 -0.85 3.74 -3.29
CA LYS A 130 -1.90 4.72 -3.56
C LYS A 130 -1.90 5.80 -2.49
N ILE A 131 -2.18 7.02 -2.89
CA ILE A 131 -2.37 8.14 -1.96
C ILE A 131 -3.68 7.90 -1.19
N ILE A 132 -3.59 7.82 0.13
CA ILE A 132 -4.78 7.74 0.99
C ILE A 132 -5.43 9.12 1.06
N PRO A 133 -6.74 9.25 0.81
CA PRO A 133 -7.46 10.51 0.93
C PRO A 133 -7.18 11.21 2.27
N GLY A 134 -6.80 12.49 2.20
CA GLY A 134 -6.40 13.31 3.35
C GLY A 134 -4.88 13.41 3.56
N ASN A 135 -4.06 12.61 2.89
CA ASN A 135 -2.60 12.69 2.95
C ASN A 135 -1.98 13.49 1.79
N GLU A 136 -2.78 13.93 0.82
CA GLU A 136 -2.33 14.56 -0.41
C GLU A 136 -1.38 15.73 -0.15
N LYS A 137 -1.78 16.66 0.74
CA LYS A 137 -0.98 17.85 1.06
C LYS A 137 0.40 17.51 1.63
N LYS A 138 0.46 16.49 2.50
CA LYS A 138 1.72 16.03 3.11
C LYS A 138 2.62 15.38 2.08
N LEU A 139 2.03 14.54 1.23
CA LEU A 139 2.76 13.81 0.22
C LEU A 139 3.27 14.73 -0.89
N TYR A 140 2.44 15.65 -1.40
CA TYR A 140 2.89 16.65 -2.38
C TYR A 140 3.96 17.60 -1.83
N LYS A 141 3.91 17.92 -0.54
CA LYS A 141 5.01 18.67 0.09
C LYS A 141 6.31 17.89 0.02
N LEU A 142 6.27 16.59 0.32
CA LEU A 142 7.42 15.70 0.25
C LEU A 142 7.93 15.55 -1.20
N HIS A 143 7.04 15.31 -2.16
CA HIS A 143 7.38 15.23 -3.59
C HIS A 143 8.05 16.52 -4.08
N ASN A 144 7.47 17.68 -3.77
CA ASN A 144 8.03 18.97 -4.15
C ASN A 144 9.41 19.22 -3.54
N GLN A 145 9.66 18.77 -2.32
CA GLN A 145 10.97 18.86 -1.69
C GLN A 145 11.99 18.03 -2.47
N LEU A 146 11.68 16.75 -2.75
CA LEU A 146 12.54 15.85 -3.51
C LEU A 146 12.84 16.40 -4.92
N VAL A 147 11.83 16.89 -5.63
CA VAL A 147 11.99 17.47 -6.97
C VAL A 147 12.90 18.70 -6.95
N ARG A 148 12.80 19.57 -5.93
CA ARG A 148 13.70 20.74 -5.78
C ARG A 148 15.15 20.35 -5.60
N GLU A 149 15.40 19.20 -4.98
CA GLU A 149 16.74 18.62 -4.79
C GLU A 149 17.24 17.84 -6.04
N GLY A 150 16.50 17.89 -7.15
CA GLY A 150 16.87 17.20 -8.39
C GLY A 150 16.66 15.68 -8.36
N ILE A 151 15.81 15.20 -7.47
CA ILE A 151 15.45 13.78 -7.34
C ILE A 151 14.35 13.45 -8.36
N ASN A 152 14.47 12.32 -9.04
CA ASN A 152 13.43 11.80 -9.91
C ASN A 152 12.32 11.13 -9.08
N VAL A 153 11.17 11.79 -8.97
CA VAL A 153 10.00 11.28 -8.23
C VAL A 153 9.08 10.53 -9.16
N ILE A 154 8.81 9.25 -8.83
CA ILE A 154 7.97 8.34 -9.60
C ILE A 154 6.82 7.88 -8.72
N SER A 155 5.59 8.01 -9.17
CA SER A 155 4.37 7.65 -8.43
C SER A 155 3.33 6.99 -9.33
N GLU A 156 2.20 6.57 -8.75
CA GLU A 156 1.08 6.00 -9.52
C GLU A 156 0.45 7.00 -10.51
N GLU A 157 0.72 8.29 -10.36
CA GLU A 157 0.26 9.34 -11.27
C GLU A 157 1.09 9.42 -12.55
N THR A 158 2.34 8.96 -12.50
CA THR A 158 3.29 9.03 -13.62
C THR A 158 3.58 7.68 -14.25
N ASP A 159 3.61 6.62 -13.43
CA ASP A 159 4.03 5.29 -13.85
C ASP A 159 3.23 4.19 -13.16
N PHE A 160 3.20 3.00 -13.77
CA PHE A 160 2.50 1.85 -13.21
C PHE A 160 3.32 1.18 -12.09
N VAL A 161 3.34 1.81 -10.92
CA VAL A 161 4.10 1.35 -9.72
C VAL A 161 3.22 0.79 -8.61
N HIS A 162 1.91 0.87 -8.77
CA HIS A 162 0.95 0.40 -7.78
C HIS A 162 -0.32 -0.14 -8.44
N VAL A 163 -0.95 -1.12 -7.79
CA VAL A 163 -2.34 -1.54 -8.05
C VAL A 163 -3.11 -1.55 -6.74
N SER A 164 -4.38 -1.20 -6.81
CA SER A 164 -5.27 -1.26 -5.65
C SER A 164 -5.45 -2.72 -5.21
N GLY A 165 -5.41 -2.96 -3.91
CA GLY A 165 -5.83 -4.22 -3.31
C GLY A 165 -7.35 -4.35 -3.15
N HIS A 166 -8.11 -3.29 -3.48
CA HIS A 166 -9.57 -3.35 -3.49
C HIS A 166 -10.06 -4.04 -4.76
N PRO A 167 -11.08 -4.91 -4.66
CA PRO A 167 -11.67 -5.55 -5.81
C PRO A 167 -12.32 -4.51 -6.74
N ASN A 168 -12.25 -4.76 -8.05
CA ASN A 168 -13.03 -4.02 -9.01
C ASN A 168 -14.44 -4.63 -9.15
N ARG A 169 -15.27 -4.08 -10.05
CA ARG A 169 -16.64 -4.57 -10.23
C ARG A 169 -16.70 -5.99 -10.80
N ASP A 170 -15.75 -6.36 -11.66
CA ASP A 170 -15.69 -7.71 -12.23
C ASP A 170 -15.27 -8.73 -11.16
N ASP A 171 -14.26 -8.40 -10.34
CA ASP A 171 -13.85 -9.24 -9.21
C ASP A 171 -15.02 -9.47 -8.21
N LEU A 172 -15.85 -8.42 -7.96
CA LEU A 172 -17.04 -8.53 -7.11
C LEU A 172 -18.15 -9.37 -7.76
N LYS A 173 -18.32 -9.25 -9.08
CA LYS A 173 -19.26 -10.06 -9.84
C LYS A 173 -18.90 -11.53 -9.74
N ASP A 174 -17.65 -11.88 -10.02
CA ASP A 174 -17.15 -13.25 -9.92
C ASP A 174 -17.34 -13.79 -8.49
N MET A 175 -17.02 -12.99 -7.47
CA MET A 175 -17.24 -13.37 -6.07
C MET A 175 -18.71 -13.66 -5.76
N TYR A 176 -19.64 -12.84 -6.26
CA TYR A 176 -21.06 -13.05 -6.04
C TYR A 176 -21.60 -14.26 -6.81
N GLU A 177 -21.08 -14.53 -8.01
CA GLU A 177 -21.39 -15.73 -8.78
C GLU A 177 -20.92 -17.01 -8.06
N TRP A 178 -19.76 -16.97 -7.41
CA TRP A 178 -19.21 -18.11 -6.68
C TRP A 178 -19.93 -18.35 -5.35
N ILE A 179 -20.21 -17.30 -4.58
CA ILE A 179 -20.79 -17.41 -3.23
C ILE A 179 -22.32 -17.48 -3.28
N GLN A 180 -22.95 -16.83 -4.28
CA GLN A 180 -24.40 -16.66 -4.39
C GLN A 180 -25.03 -16.15 -3.07
N PRO A 181 -24.58 -14.98 -2.57
CA PRO A 181 -25.00 -14.51 -1.27
C PRO A 181 -26.49 -14.15 -1.27
N ASN A 182 -27.23 -14.60 -0.24
CA ASN A 182 -28.61 -14.18 -0.03
C ASN A 182 -28.69 -12.71 0.41
N SER A 183 -27.65 -12.23 1.11
CA SER A 183 -27.59 -10.87 1.62
C SER A 183 -26.18 -10.31 1.54
N ILE A 184 -26.06 -9.00 1.32
CA ILE A 184 -24.77 -8.28 1.44
C ILE A 184 -24.94 -7.04 2.29
N ILE A 185 -23.89 -6.72 3.04
CA ILE A 185 -23.77 -5.51 3.84
C ILE A 185 -22.46 -4.83 3.44
N PRO A 186 -22.48 -3.77 2.63
CA PRO A 186 -21.28 -3.02 2.31
C PRO A 186 -20.73 -2.31 3.55
N VAL A 187 -19.42 -2.36 3.73
CA VAL A 187 -18.70 -1.68 4.82
C VAL A 187 -17.48 -0.94 4.30
N HIS A 188 -16.89 -0.11 5.13
CA HIS A 188 -15.63 0.57 4.83
C HIS A 188 -15.72 1.53 3.64
N GLY A 189 -16.60 2.49 3.73
CA GLY A 189 -16.75 3.55 2.71
C GLY A 189 -17.68 4.67 3.16
N GLU A 190 -17.79 5.70 2.35
CA GLU A 190 -18.78 6.75 2.51
C GLU A 190 -20.15 6.30 2.00
N GLN A 191 -21.20 7.02 2.35
CA GLN A 191 -22.58 6.71 1.96
C GLN A 191 -22.77 6.50 0.45
N ARG A 192 -22.09 7.31 -0.37
CA ARG A 192 -22.12 7.15 -1.84
C ARG A 192 -21.53 5.82 -2.29
N HIS A 193 -20.46 5.35 -1.65
CA HIS A 193 -19.82 4.07 -1.98
C HIS A 193 -20.72 2.89 -1.57
N MET A 194 -21.35 2.98 -0.39
CA MET A 194 -22.32 1.98 0.08
C MET A 194 -23.50 1.86 -0.87
N LEU A 195 -24.06 3.00 -1.30
CA LEU A 195 -25.19 3.03 -2.22
C LEU A 195 -24.83 2.44 -3.59
N GLU A 196 -23.66 2.78 -4.14
CA GLU A 196 -23.20 2.21 -5.39
C GLU A 196 -23.00 0.69 -5.30
N HIS A 197 -22.45 0.20 -4.18
CA HIS A 197 -22.28 -1.24 -3.96
C HIS A 197 -23.63 -1.96 -3.87
N ILE A 198 -24.60 -1.39 -3.16
CA ILE A 198 -25.97 -1.92 -3.08
C ILE A 198 -26.62 -1.96 -4.47
N ASN A 199 -26.52 -0.87 -5.23
CA ASN A 199 -27.06 -0.81 -6.59
C ASN A 199 -26.40 -1.86 -7.51
N PHE A 200 -25.11 -2.08 -7.34
CA PHE A 200 -24.40 -3.10 -8.07
C PHE A 200 -24.86 -4.51 -7.69
N ALA A 201 -24.99 -4.80 -6.40
CA ALA A 201 -25.49 -6.07 -5.92
C ALA A 201 -26.93 -6.38 -6.40
N LYS A 202 -27.82 -5.36 -6.42
CA LYS A 202 -29.15 -5.48 -7.01
C LYS A 202 -29.12 -5.86 -8.49
N LYS A 203 -28.20 -5.26 -9.27
CA LYS A 203 -28.02 -5.61 -10.69
C LYS A 203 -27.52 -7.05 -10.89
N LEU A 204 -26.84 -7.60 -9.90
CA LEU A 204 -26.40 -9.00 -9.87
C LEU A 204 -27.41 -9.94 -9.20
N ASN A 205 -28.64 -9.47 -8.98
CA ASN A 205 -29.75 -10.23 -8.39
C ASN A 205 -29.47 -10.77 -6.98
N VAL A 206 -28.68 -10.08 -6.17
CA VAL A 206 -28.58 -10.40 -4.75
C VAL A 206 -29.92 -10.05 -4.07
N PRO A 207 -30.59 -11.00 -3.38
CA PRO A 207 -31.95 -10.80 -2.89
C PRO A 207 -32.08 -9.66 -1.87
N HIS A 208 -31.14 -9.58 -0.90
CA HIS A 208 -31.25 -8.66 0.23
C HIS A 208 -29.97 -7.84 0.44
N PRO A 209 -29.64 -6.85 -0.42
CA PRO A 209 -28.59 -5.90 -0.15
C PRO A 209 -29.06 -4.84 0.84
N ILE A 210 -28.37 -4.72 2.00
CA ILE A 210 -28.76 -3.86 3.11
C ILE A 210 -27.81 -2.68 3.23
N LYS A 211 -28.38 -1.48 3.27
CA LYS A 211 -27.65 -0.28 3.62
C LYS A 211 -27.63 -0.13 5.14
N VAL A 212 -26.43 0.05 5.71
CA VAL A 212 -26.24 0.26 7.14
C VAL A 212 -25.42 1.50 7.42
N GLU A 213 -25.54 2.00 8.64
CA GLU A 213 -24.74 3.08 9.20
C GLU A 213 -24.05 2.60 10.48
N ASN A 214 -23.07 3.37 10.95
CA ASN A 214 -22.44 3.05 12.23
C ASN A 214 -23.48 3.03 13.36
N GLY A 215 -23.41 2.00 14.21
CA GLY A 215 -24.35 1.79 15.29
C GLY A 215 -25.58 0.96 14.93
N ASP A 216 -25.90 0.78 13.66
CA ASP A 216 -27.02 -0.04 13.26
C ASP A 216 -26.81 -1.51 13.68
N ILE A 217 -27.84 -2.10 14.30
CA ILE A 217 -27.87 -3.51 14.67
C ILE A 217 -28.73 -4.23 13.65
N VAL A 218 -28.10 -5.15 12.90
CA VAL A 218 -28.75 -5.88 11.82
C VAL A 218 -29.09 -7.29 12.28
N ARG A 219 -30.34 -7.66 12.19
CA ARG A 219 -30.77 -9.05 12.34
C ARG A 219 -30.60 -9.75 11.00
N ILE A 220 -29.70 -10.73 10.96
CA ILE A 220 -29.44 -11.53 9.75
C ILE A 220 -30.28 -12.81 9.78
N PHE A 221 -30.56 -13.34 10.97
CA PHE A 221 -31.26 -14.60 11.16
C PHE A 221 -31.86 -14.70 12.58
N PRO A 222 -32.98 -15.37 12.83
CA PRO A 222 -33.90 -16.00 11.86
C PRO A 222 -34.87 -14.98 11.24
N GLY A 223 -35.31 -15.21 10.00
CA GLY A 223 -36.33 -14.41 9.30
C GLY A 223 -36.19 -14.55 7.78
N ASP A 224 -37.19 -14.08 7.07
CA ASP A 224 -37.21 -14.16 5.59
C ASP A 224 -36.27 -13.14 4.93
N SER A 225 -36.01 -12.02 5.59
CA SER A 225 -35.07 -10.99 5.10
C SER A 225 -34.35 -10.34 6.27
N PRO A 226 -33.07 -9.97 6.06
CA PRO A 226 -32.32 -9.20 7.04
C PRO A 226 -32.89 -7.78 7.16
N GLU A 227 -32.88 -7.25 8.40
CA GLU A 227 -33.41 -5.92 8.71
C GLU A 227 -32.52 -5.18 9.73
N VAL A 228 -32.46 -3.86 9.64
CA VAL A 228 -31.95 -3.03 10.73
C VAL A 228 -33.05 -2.91 11.76
N PHE A 229 -32.89 -3.53 12.95
CA PHE A 229 -33.94 -3.60 13.95
C PHE A 229 -33.69 -2.75 15.19
N ASP A 230 -32.44 -2.31 15.40
CA ASP A 230 -32.05 -1.48 16.55
C ASP A 230 -30.81 -0.66 16.24
N LYS A 231 -30.43 0.25 17.15
CA LYS A 231 -29.25 1.09 17.01
C LYS A 231 -28.49 1.19 18.33
N ALA A 232 -27.23 0.78 18.30
CA ALA A 232 -26.31 0.96 19.41
C ALA A 232 -25.79 2.42 19.46
N PRO A 233 -25.50 2.97 20.65
CA PRO A 233 -24.78 4.22 20.76
C PRO A 233 -23.43 4.12 20.05
N TYR A 234 -23.10 5.11 19.23
CA TYR A 234 -21.79 5.20 18.58
C TYR A 234 -21.29 6.64 18.58
N GLY A 235 -19.98 6.81 18.47
CA GLY A 235 -19.36 8.12 18.46
C GLY A 235 -17.86 8.02 18.29
N LYS A 236 -17.19 9.17 18.38
CA LYS A 236 -15.73 9.26 18.37
C LYS A 236 -15.26 9.61 19.79
N ILE A 237 -14.30 8.85 20.27
CA ILE A 237 -13.56 9.16 21.49
C ILE A 237 -12.23 9.78 21.04
N PHE A 238 -11.94 10.97 21.52
CA PHE A 238 -10.69 11.68 21.25
C PHE A 238 -9.80 11.57 22.49
N LEU A 239 -8.52 11.23 22.27
CA LEU A 239 -7.51 11.32 23.31
C LEU A 239 -7.04 12.78 23.38
N ASP A 240 -7.22 13.42 24.53
CA ASP A 240 -6.77 14.78 24.79
C ASP A 240 -5.57 14.74 25.75
N GLY A 241 -4.38 14.79 25.21
CA GLY A 241 -3.14 14.73 25.95
C GLY A 241 -2.93 13.41 26.71
N ASN A 242 -2.48 13.51 27.97
CA ASN A 242 -2.23 12.38 28.87
C ASN A 242 -3.31 12.26 29.96
N SER A 243 -4.44 12.90 29.83
CA SER A 243 -5.54 12.86 30.81
C SER A 243 -6.57 11.77 30.45
#